data_39ae2177e7c8b6386a025070ad99884c
#
_entry.id   39ae2177e7c8b6386a025070ad99884c
#
_cell.length_a   1.000
_cell.length_b   1.000
_cell.length_c   1.000
_cell.angle_alpha   90.00
_cell.angle_beta   90.00
_cell.angle_gamma   90.00
#
_symmetry.space_group_name_H-M   'P 1'
#
loop_
_entity.id
_entity.type
_entity.pdbx_description
1 polymer ?
#
loop_
_entity_poly.entity_id
_entity_poly.type
_entity_poly.pdbx_seq_one_letter_code
_entity_poly.pdbx_strand_id
1 'polypeptide(L)'
;LGDVYKRQLKVLLTNRCVYDCAYCVNRRSNDIPRATFAPRELAELTMEFYRRNYIEGLFLSSAVLGTPDYTTERMLAVLRLLRGEYRFGGYIHAKAIPGTSPELLQQLGYLADRLSVNVELPSERSLNLLAPDKGRHSIFRPMKQIAVSGAASREELTLYRHAPKFAPAGQSTQMIVGASPETDYHILKLTEGMYQKYGLKRVFYSAYIPVAEDTRLPALDTKPPLLREHRLYQA
;
A
#
# COMPACT_ATOMS: atom_id res chain seq x y z
N LEU A 1 21.22 10.47 -9.14
CA LEU A 1 21.33 9.05 -9.51
C LEU A 1 19.90 8.56 -9.67
N GLY A 2 19.48 8.38 -10.94
CA GLY A 2 18.11 8.12 -11.31
C GLY A 2 17.57 6.85 -10.62
N ASP A 3 16.33 6.93 -10.18
CA ASP A 3 15.54 5.75 -9.82
C ASP A 3 15.50 4.83 -11.04
N VAL A 4 16.31 3.80 -11.02
CA VAL A 4 16.18 2.70 -11.97
C VAL A 4 14.78 2.15 -11.79
N TYR A 5 13.91 2.29 -12.78
CA TYR A 5 12.56 1.73 -12.77
C TYR A 5 12.65 0.21 -12.61
N LYS A 6 12.53 -0.25 -11.38
CA LYS A 6 12.49 -1.69 -11.11
C LYS A 6 11.18 -2.24 -11.67
N ARG A 7 11.28 -3.15 -12.61
CA ARG A 7 10.14 -3.89 -13.14
C ARG A 7 9.55 -4.73 -12.01
N GLN A 8 8.35 -4.39 -11.56
CA GLN A 8 7.69 -5.10 -10.47
C GLN A 8 6.43 -5.79 -10.97
N LEU A 9 6.20 -7.03 -10.55
CA LEU A 9 4.91 -7.67 -10.64
C LEU A 9 3.98 -6.97 -9.63
N LYS A 10 3.02 -6.19 -10.11
CA LYS A 10 1.96 -5.64 -9.26
C LYS A 10 0.78 -6.60 -9.23
N VAL A 11 0.47 -7.12 -8.06
CA VAL A 11 -0.57 -8.13 -7.92
C VAL A 11 -1.38 -7.93 -6.64
N LEU A 12 -2.66 -8.28 -6.73
CA LEU A 12 -3.54 -8.45 -5.57
C LEU A 12 -3.55 -9.93 -5.17
N LEU A 13 -3.30 -10.22 -3.88
CA LEU A 13 -3.51 -11.55 -3.34
C LEU A 13 -4.98 -11.98 -3.53
N THR A 14 -5.90 -11.05 -3.31
CA THR A 14 -7.33 -11.22 -3.58
C THR A 14 -7.99 -9.91 -3.96
N ASN A 15 -9.04 -9.98 -4.78
CA ASN A 15 -9.95 -8.88 -5.01
C ASN A 15 -11.29 -9.03 -4.23
N ARG A 16 -11.43 -10.07 -3.40
CA ARG A 16 -12.54 -10.21 -2.46
C ARG A 16 -12.32 -9.25 -1.30
N CYS A 17 -13.26 -8.33 -1.10
CA CYS A 17 -13.16 -7.30 -0.05
C CYS A 17 -14.39 -7.32 0.83
N VAL A 18 -14.20 -7.21 2.15
CA VAL A 18 -15.29 -7.00 3.11
C VAL A 18 -15.63 -5.52 3.29
N TYR A 19 -14.75 -4.60 2.82
CA TYR A 19 -14.98 -3.16 2.88
C TYR A 19 -15.77 -2.66 1.68
N ASP A 20 -16.48 -1.54 1.88
CA ASP A 20 -17.31 -0.91 0.84
C ASP A 20 -16.87 0.51 0.50
N CYS A 21 -15.56 0.70 0.26
CA CYS A 21 -15.01 2.01 -0.11
C CYS A 21 -15.59 2.47 -1.46
N ALA A 22 -16.30 3.60 -1.48
CA ALA A 22 -17.05 4.08 -2.64
C ALA A 22 -16.19 4.25 -3.91
N TYR A 23 -14.92 4.64 -3.75
CA TYR A 23 -13.98 4.85 -4.85
C TYR A 23 -13.31 3.57 -5.38
N CYS A 24 -13.60 2.39 -4.81
CA CYS A 24 -12.85 1.18 -5.11
C CYS A 24 -13.65 0.22 -5.99
N VAL A 25 -13.06 -0.22 -7.11
CA VAL A 25 -13.66 -1.22 -7.98
C VAL A 25 -13.91 -2.55 -7.25
N ASN A 26 -13.05 -2.88 -6.26
CA ASN A 26 -13.13 -4.12 -5.50
C ASN A 26 -14.03 -4.02 -4.26
N ARG A 27 -14.79 -2.94 -4.08
CA ARG A 27 -15.71 -2.80 -2.95
C ARG A 27 -16.70 -3.97 -2.88
N ARG A 28 -17.17 -4.29 -1.68
CA ARG A 28 -18.06 -5.44 -1.44
C ARG A 28 -19.31 -5.42 -2.30
N SER A 29 -19.92 -4.24 -2.46
CA SER A 29 -21.19 -4.07 -3.19
C SER A 29 -21.07 -4.14 -4.71
N ASN A 30 -19.86 -4.11 -5.30
CA ASN A 30 -19.70 -4.26 -6.74
C ASN A 30 -19.83 -5.73 -7.16
N ASP A 31 -20.66 -5.96 -8.17
CA ASP A 31 -20.80 -7.28 -8.83
C ASP A 31 -19.71 -7.44 -9.89
N ILE A 32 -18.56 -7.98 -9.45
CA ILE A 32 -17.41 -8.27 -10.32
C ILE A 32 -16.88 -9.69 -10.03
N PRO A 33 -16.27 -10.36 -10.99
CA PRO A 33 -15.59 -11.64 -10.76
C PRO A 33 -14.60 -11.53 -9.60
N ARG A 34 -14.65 -12.49 -8.68
CA ARG A 34 -13.82 -12.53 -7.48
C ARG A 34 -12.85 -13.70 -7.52
N ALA A 35 -11.57 -13.41 -7.28
CA ALA A 35 -10.51 -14.40 -7.25
C ALA A 35 -9.60 -14.21 -6.02
N THR A 36 -8.93 -15.28 -5.62
CA THR A 36 -7.96 -15.28 -4.53
C THR A 36 -6.87 -16.28 -4.86
N PHE A 37 -5.64 -15.82 -4.87
CA PHE A 37 -4.48 -16.70 -5.00
C PHE A 37 -4.25 -17.53 -3.74
N ALA A 38 -3.89 -18.79 -3.90
CA ALA A 38 -3.21 -19.51 -2.85
C ALA A 38 -1.80 -18.89 -2.64
N PRO A 39 -1.30 -18.79 -1.39
CA PRO A 39 0.02 -18.20 -1.15
C PRO A 39 1.14 -18.85 -1.94
N ARG A 40 1.14 -20.18 -2.09
CA ARG A 40 2.14 -20.92 -2.88
C ARG A 40 2.03 -20.62 -4.37
N GLU A 41 0.83 -20.59 -4.90
CA GLU A 41 0.57 -20.24 -6.30
C GLU A 41 1.13 -18.85 -6.65
N LEU A 42 0.89 -17.85 -5.80
CA LEU A 42 1.40 -16.50 -6.03
C LEU A 42 2.93 -16.43 -5.90
N ALA A 43 3.50 -17.16 -4.95
CA ALA A 43 4.95 -17.22 -4.78
C ALA A 43 5.62 -17.89 -6.01
N GLU A 44 5.07 -18.99 -6.51
CA GLU A 44 5.55 -19.69 -7.70
C GLU A 44 5.43 -18.82 -8.95
N LEU A 45 4.29 -18.16 -9.16
CA LEU A 45 4.10 -17.22 -10.26
C LEU A 45 5.15 -16.10 -10.22
N THR A 46 5.41 -15.54 -9.04
CA THR A 46 6.44 -14.49 -8.85
C THR A 46 7.82 -15.02 -9.23
N MET A 47 8.17 -16.23 -8.79
CA MET A 47 9.45 -16.85 -9.11
C MET A 47 9.62 -17.16 -10.59
N GLU A 48 8.57 -17.62 -11.27
CA GLU A 48 8.60 -17.88 -12.71
C GLU A 48 8.91 -16.60 -13.50
N PHE A 49 8.26 -15.48 -13.19
CA PHE A 49 8.56 -14.21 -13.83
C PHE A 49 9.97 -13.69 -13.50
N TYR A 50 10.40 -13.89 -12.26
CA TYR A 50 11.73 -13.46 -11.82
C TYR A 50 12.85 -14.26 -12.51
N ARG A 51 12.74 -15.59 -12.57
CA ARG A 51 13.71 -16.47 -13.25
C ARG A 51 13.83 -16.18 -14.74
N ARG A 52 12.73 -15.79 -15.38
CA ARG A 52 12.70 -15.37 -16.80
C ARG A 52 13.14 -13.92 -17.00
N ASN A 53 13.58 -13.24 -15.94
CA ASN A 53 14.02 -11.84 -15.98
C ASN A 53 12.94 -10.85 -16.49
N TYR A 54 11.66 -11.20 -16.30
CA TYR A 54 10.54 -10.30 -16.64
C TYR A 54 10.32 -9.24 -15.56
N ILE A 55 10.66 -9.58 -14.31
CA ILE A 55 10.54 -8.69 -13.14
C ILE A 55 11.82 -8.70 -12.30
N GLU A 56 12.02 -7.62 -11.56
CA GLU A 56 13.08 -7.46 -10.56
C GLU A 56 12.52 -7.45 -9.13
N GLY A 57 11.19 -7.43 -9.00
CA GLY A 57 10.53 -7.36 -7.71
C GLY A 57 9.05 -7.65 -7.75
N LEU A 58 8.48 -7.70 -6.56
CA LEU A 58 7.06 -7.90 -6.30
C LEU A 58 6.48 -6.67 -5.61
N PHE A 59 5.36 -6.14 -6.09
CA PHE A 59 4.48 -5.25 -5.36
C PHE A 59 3.23 -6.01 -4.96
N LEU A 60 3.20 -6.47 -3.71
CA LEU A 60 2.10 -7.25 -3.15
C LEU A 60 1.10 -6.34 -2.44
N SER A 61 -0.13 -6.38 -2.89
CA SER A 61 -1.27 -5.75 -2.23
C SER A 61 -2.42 -6.74 -2.10
N SER A 62 -3.49 -6.36 -1.42
CA SER A 62 -4.69 -7.18 -1.26
C SER A 62 -5.90 -6.31 -1.00
N ALA A 63 -7.07 -6.78 -1.40
CA ALA A 63 -8.32 -6.43 -0.75
C ALA A 63 -8.39 -7.08 0.64
N VAL A 64 -9.34 -6.68 1.47
CA VAL A 64 -9.47 -7.21 2.85
C VAL A 64 -10.38 -8.42 2.85
N LEU A 65 -9.79 -9.60 3.03
CA LEU A 65 -10.50 -10.88 3.09
C LEU A 65 -10.80 -11.25 4.54
N GLY A 66 -12.05 -11.16 4.95
CA GLY A 66 -12.47 -11.44 6.33
C GLY A 66 -11.98 -10.34 7.30
N THR A 67 -10.78 -10.47 7.83
CA THR A 67 -10.17 -9.47 8.71
C THR A 67 -8.84 -8.95 8.18
N PRO A 68 -8.37 -7.76 8.66
CA PRO A 68 -7.04 -7.27 8.34
C PRO A 68 -5.93 -8.25 8.69
N ASP A 69 -6.00 -8.87 9.87
CA ASP A 69 -4.99 -9.83 10.34
C ASP A 69 -4.98 -11.10 9.49
N TYR A 70 -6.13 -11.70 9.22
CA TYR A 70 -6.21 -12.88 8.35
C TYR A 70 -5.63 -12.60 6.95
N THR A 71 -5.93 -11.41 6.39
CA THR A 71 -5.38 -11.00 5.09
C THR A 71 -3.87 -10.86 5.16
N THR A 72 -3.36 -10.22 6.21
CA THR A 72 -1.92 -10.02 6.41
C THR A 72 -1.18 -11.34 6.64
N GLU A 73 -1.76 -12.29 7.38
CA GLU A 73 -1.20 -13.64 7.55
C GLU A 73 -1.02 -14.36 6.21
N ARG A 74 -2.00 -14.24 5.31
CA ARG A 74 -1.90 -14.82 3.96
C ARG A 74 -0.82 -14.12 3.12
N MET A 75 -0.70 -12.79 3.22
CA MET A 75 0.39 -12.04 2.59
C MET A 75 1.75 -12.47 3.16
N LEU A 76 1.86 -12.62 4.47
CA LEU A 76 3.07 -13.14 5.14
C LEU A 76 3.43 -14.54 4.67
N ALA A 77 2.44 -15.42 4.43
CA ALA A 77 2.70 -16.76 3.89
C ALA A 77 3.37 -16.68 2.50
N VAL A 78 2.92 -15.76 1.61
CA VAL A 78 3.61 -15.51 0.34
C VAL A 78 5.05 -15.06 0.55
N LEU A 79 5.27 -14.07 1.42
CA LEU A 79 6.61 -13.50 1.63
C LEU A 79 7.57 -14.50 2.31
N ARG A 80 7.07 -15.33 3.23
CA ARG A 80 7.86 -16.39 3.85
C ARG A 80 8.30 -17.46 2.84
N LEU A 81 7.40 -17.87 1.92
CA LEU A 81 7.75 -18.76 0.82
C LEU A 81 8.84 -18.12 -0.06
N LEU A 82 8.65 -16.87 -0.46
CA LEU A 82 9.60 -16.17 -1.31
C LEU A 82 10.98 -16.02 -0.64
N ARG A 83 11.06 -15.50 0.59
CA ARG A 83 12.34 -15.23 1.26
C ARG A 83 12.99 -16.49 1.81
N GLY A 84 12.20 -17.43 2.36
CA GLY A 84 12.68 -18.67 2.98
C GLY A 84 12.91 -19.78 1.95
N GLU A 85 11.83 -20.33 1.38
CA GLU A 85 11.88 -21.52 0.53
C GLU A 85 12.54 -21.22 -0.82
N TYR A 86 12.10 -20.16 -1.51
CA TYR A 86 12.58 -19.83 -2.86
C TYR A 86 13.82 -18.93 -2.88
N ARG A 87 14.26 -18.39 -1.73
CA ARG A 87 15.41 -17.48 -1.60
C ARG A 87 15.34 -16.32 -2.60
N PHE A 88 14.15 -15.76 -2.78
CA PHE A 88 13.91 -14.65 -3.68
C PHE A 88 14.74 -13.42 -3.29
N GLY A 89 15.71 -13.06 -4.12
CA GLY A 89 16.61 -11.91 -3.91
C GLY A 89 16.05 -10.58 -4.47
N GLY A 90 14.89 -10.61 -5.13
CA GLY A 90 14.27 -9.43 -5.72
C GLY A 90 13.66 -8.49 -4.67
N TYR A 91 13.34 -7.28 -5.11
CA TYR A 91 12.72 -6.24 -4.28
C TYR A 91 11.26 -6.59 -3.94
N ILE A 92 10.89 -6.45 -2.68
CA ILE A 92 9.49 -6.64 -2.22
C ILE A 92 8.95 -5.33 -1.65
N HIS A 93 7.89 -4.82 -2.27
CA HIS A 93 7.03 -3.78 -1.73
C HIS A 93 5.71 -4.40 -1.28
N ALA A 94 5.42 -4.36 0.00
CA ALA A 94 4.15 -4.86 0.54
C ALA A 94 3.25 -3.70 0.99
N LYS A 95 1.98 -3.75 0.60
CA LYS A 95 0.97 -2.80 1.06
C LYS A 95 0.36 -3.34 2.36
N ALA A 96 0.68 -2.72 3.48
CA ALA A 96 0.12 -3.07 4.78
C ALA A 96 -1.39 -2.78 4.80
N ILE A 97 -2.14 -3.71 5.34
CA ILE A 97 -3.59 -3.59 5.47
C ILE A 97 -3.91 -2.71 6.69
N PRO A 98 -4.71 -1.63 6.53
CA PRO A 98 -5.15 -0.82 7.65
C PRO A 98 -5.89 -1.67 8.70
N GLY A 99 -5.50 -1.53 9.98
CA GLY A 99 -6.08 -2.31 11.07
C GLY A 99 -5.36 -3.61 11.40
N THR A 100 -4.29 -3.96 10.68
CA THR A 100 -3.41 -5.10 11.03
C THR A 100 -2.80 -4.91 12.41
N SER A 101 -2.71 -6.01 13.17
CA SER A 101 -2.05 -6.05 14.48
C SER A 101 -0.57 -5.66 14.40
N PRO A 102 -0.02 -5.05 15.45
CA PRO A 102 1.39 -4.62 15.48
C PRO A 102 2.37 -5.75 15.21
N GLU A 103 2.08 -6.93 15.70
CA GLU A 103 2.93 -8.14 15.59
C GLU A 103 3.05 -8.61 14.14
N LEU A 104 1.94 -8.66 13.42
CA LEU A 104 1.92 -9.04 12.00
C LEU A 104 2.56 -7.97 11.12
N LEU A 105 2.33 -6.69 11.45
CA LEU A 105 2.98 -5.57 10.75
C LEU A 105 4.50 -5.61 10.93
N GLN A 106 4.97 -5.94 12.13
CA GLN A 106 6.41 -6.10 12.41
C GLN A 106 7.03 -7.22 11.57
N GLN A 107 6.37 -8.38 11.48
CA GLN A 107 6.81 -9.49 10.64
C GLN A 107 6.84 -9.10 9.16
N LEU A 108 5.82 -8.37 8.69
CA LEU A 108 5.74 -7.90 7.31
C LEU A 108 6.93 -6.98 6.98
N GLY A 109 7.34 -6.12 7.92
CA GLY A 109 8.46 -5.20 7.75
C GLY A 109 9.83 -5.88 7.64
N TYR A 110 10.02 -7.02 8.30
CA TYR A 110 11.28 -7.79 8.17
C TYR A 110 11.38 -8.58 6.85
N LEU A 111 10.25 -8.87 6.20
CA LEU A 111 10.25 -9.63 4.94
C LEU A 111 10.18 -8.73 3.70
N ALA A 112 9.74 -7.48 3.86
CA ALA A 112 9.60 -6.52 2.77
C ALA A 112 10.74 -5.50 2.77
N ASP A 113 11.13 -5.04 1.58
CA ASP A 113 12.08 -3.92 1.44
C ASP A 113 11.40 -2.58 1.67
N ARG A 114 10.12 -2.45 1.29
CA ARG A 114 9.29 -1.26 1.52
C ARG A 114 7.91 -1.65 1.98
N LEU A 115 7.38 -0.87 2.91
CA LEU A 115 5.98 -0.90 3.29
C LEU A 115 5.24 0.33 2.78
N SER A 116 3.96 0.18 2.47
CA SER A 116 3.06 1.32 2.26
C SER A 116 1.76 1.14 3.01
N VAL A 117 1.25 2.24 3.55
CA VAL A 117 -0.08 2.35 4.12
C VAL A 117 -0.77 3.50 3.40
N ASN A 118 -1.82 3.23 2.66
CA ASN A 118 -2.49 4.29 1.93
C ASN A 118 -3.34 5.16 2.85
N VAL A 119 -3.15 6.47 2.76
CA VAL A 119 -4.02 7.45 3.42
C VAL A 119 -5.35 7.59 2.69
N GLU A 120 -5.36 7.32 1.39
CA GLU A 120 -6.47 7.34 0.45
C GLU A 120 -7.03 8.75 0.23
N LEU A 121 -7.55 9.41 1.25
CA LEU A 121 -8.23 10.70 1.15
C LEU A 121 -7.62 11.76 2.09
N PRO A 122 -7.62 13.05 1.70
CA PRO A 122 -6.91 14.08 2.44
C PRO A 122 -7.52 14.43 3.80
N SER A 123 -8.82 14.20 4.01
CA SER A 123 -9.50 14.55 5.26
C SER A 123 -10.20 13.37 5.90
N GLU A 124 -10.40 13.45 7.22
CA GLU A 124 -11.17 12.47 7.96
C GLU A 124 -12.64 12.46 7.54
N ARG A 125 -13.19 13.64 7.23
CA ARG A 125 -14.57 13.79 6.74
C ARG A 125 -14.76 12.99 5.44
N SER A 126 -13.86 13.16 4.48
CA SER A 126 -13.94 12.46 3.20
C SER A 126 -13.67 10.96 3.37
N LEU A 127 -12.74 10.58 4.27
CA LEU A 127 -12.47 9.18 4.57
C LEU A 127 -13.72 8.50 5.17
N ASN A 128 -14.36 9.11 6.16
CA ASN A 128 -15.57 8.56 6.79
C ASN A 128 -16.75 8.49 5.80
N LEU A 129 -16.83 9.45 4.88
CA LEU A 129 -17.90 9.47 3.85
C LEU A 129 -17.69 8.37 2.80
N LEU A 130 -16.48 8.20 2.29
CA LEU A 130 -16.18 7.38 1.11
C LEU A 130 -15.57 6.01 1.45
N ALA A 131 -15.04 5.83 2.65
CA ALA A 131 -14.45 4.58 3.12
C ALA A 131 -14.73 4.36 4.62
N PRO A 132 -16.01 4.20 5.01
CA PRO A 132 -16.42 4.15 6.42
C PRO A 132 -15.79 3.02 7.22
N ASP A 133 -15.37 1.94 6.55
CA ASP A 133 -14.66 0.82 7.18
C ASP A 133 -13.18 1.14 7.51
N LYS A 134 -12.67 2.31 7.07
CA LYS A 134 -11.29 2.77 7.29
C LYS A 134 -11.27 4.01 8.20
N GLY A 135 -10.91 3.84 9.46
CA GLY A 135 -10.69 4.98 10.36
C GLY A 135 -9.28 5.56 10.23
N ARG A 136 -9.10 6.86 10.54
CA ARG A 136 -7.76 7.48 10.59
C ARG A 136 -6.79 6.72 11.48
N HIS A 137 -7.25 6.24 12.63
CA HIS A 137 -6.44 5.48 13.56
C HIS A 137 -5.87 4.19 12.92
N SER A 138 -6.69 3.45 12.14
CA SER A 138 -6.24 2.22 11.46
C SER A 138 -5.20 2.48 10.37
N ILE A 139 -5.07 3.73 9.89
CA ILE A 139 -4.08 4.16 8.90
C ILE A 139 -2.82 4.72 9.58
N PHE A 140 -2.96 5.69 10.47
CA PHE A 140 -1.83 6.40 11.03
C PHE A 140 -1.06 5.64 12.12
N ARG A 141 -1.72 4.72 12.83
CA ARG A 141 -1.05 3.84 13.81
C ARG A 141 -0.01 2.94 13.14
N PRO A 142 -0.33 2.18 12.07
CA PRO A 142 0.68 1.43 11.33
C PRO A 142 1.80 2.30 10.75
N MET A 143 1.48 3.48 10.22
CA MET A 143 2.50 4.41 9.70
C MET A 143 3.49 4.84 10.80
N LYS A 144 2.99 5.14 12.01
CA LYS A 144 3.83 5.47 13.15
C LYS A 144 4.71 4.28 13.55
N GLN A 145 4.13 3.09 13.62
CA GLN A 145 4.90 1.88 13.95
C GLN A 145 6.01 1.63 12.94
N ILE A 146 5.73 1.72 11.63
CA ILE A 146 6.75 1.55 10.58
C ILE A 146 7.88 2.59 10.74
N ALA A 147 7.54 3.84 11.05
CA ALA A 147 8.54 4.88 11.28
C ALA A 147 9.46 4.56 12.47
N VAL A 148 8.87 4.16 13.60
CA VAL A 148 9.61 3.81 14.83
C VAL A 148 10.46 2.54 14.62
N SER A 149 9.87 1.47 14.10
CA SER A 149 10.60 0.21 13.84
C SER A 149 11.72 0.39 12.81
N GLY A 150 11.49 1.20 11.78
CA GLY A 150 12.53 1.53 10.80
C GLY A 150 13.66 2.38 11.36
N ALA A 151 13.38 3.29 12.29
CA ALA A 151 14.40 4.06 12.99
C ALA A 151 15.22 3.17 13.92
N ALA A 152 14.57 2.35 14.75
CA ALA A 152 15.22 1.40 15.64
C ALA A 152 16.11 0.40 14.87
N SER A 153 15.62 -0.15 13.75
CA SER A 153 16.43 -1.07 12.91
C SER A 153 17.67 -0.39 12.32
N ARG A 154 17.59 0.88 11.93
CA ARG A 154 18.78 1.63 11.45
C ARG A 154 19.80 1.86 12.56
N GLU A 155 19.34 2.19 13.77
CA GLU A 155 20.21 2.36 14.94
C GLU A 155 20.88 1.05 15.31
N GLU A 156 20.14 -0.06 15.36
CA GLU A 156 20.65 -1.39 15.64
C GLU A 156 21.73 -1.81 14.62
N LEU A 157 21.55 -1.48 13.34
CA LEU A 157 22.52 -1.76 12.28
C LEU A 157 23.83 -0.97 12.43
N THR A 158 23.85 0.15 13.17
CA THR A 158 25.10 0.85 13.49
C THR A 158 25.92 0.09 14.56
N LEU A 159 25.24 -0.65 15.43
CA LEU A 159 25.85 -1.43 16.50
C LEU A 159 26.17 -2.85 16.04
N TYR A 160 25.25 -3.45 15.27
CA TYR A 160 25.32 -4.85 14.84
C TYR A 160 25.17 -4.97 13.33
N ARG A 161 26.26 -5.13 12.62
CA ARG A 161 26.29 -5.16 11.13
C ARG A 161 25.33 -6.18 10.50
N HIS A 162 25.00 -7.26 11.18
CA HIS A 162 24.15 -8.34 10.69
C HIS A 162 22.74 -8.34 11.30
N ALA A 163 22.34 -7.26 11.99
CA ALA A 163 20.99 -7.13 12.51
C ALA A 163 19.94 -7.22 11.38
N PRO A 164 18.76 -7.79 11.64
CA PRO A 164 17.69 -7.85 10.65
C PRO A 164 17.25 -6.45 10.20
N LYS A 165 17.09 -6.27 8.89
CA LYS A 165 16.65 -5.00 8.31
C LYS A 165 15.13 -4.91 8.27
N PHE A 166 14.58 -3.91 8.92
CA PHE A 166 13.15 -3.62 8.85
C PHE A 166 12.87 -2.61 7.74
N ALA A 167 12.15 -3.03 6.68
CA ALA A 167 11.73 -2.20 5.56
C ALA A 167 12.81 -1.19 5.12
N PRO A 168 14.01 -1.63 4.69
CA PRO A 168 15.19 -0.77 4.50
C PRO A 168 14.97 0.34 3.47
N ALA A 169 14.06 0.18 2.51
CA ALA A 169 13.67 1.22 1.57
C ALA A 169 12.60 2.18 2.15
N GLY A 170 12.22 2.02 3.43
CA GLY A 170 11.32 2.89 4.17
C GLY A 170 9.85 2.68 3.82
N GLN A 171 9.04 3.68 4.14
CA GLN A 171 7.61 3.64 3.88
C GLN A 171 7.17 4.68 2.84
N SER A 172 6.02 4.41 2.23
CA SER A 172 5.32 5.31 1.32
C SER A 172 3.82 5.29 1.56
N THR A 173 3.11 6.24 0.98
CA THR A 173 1.65 6.30 1.00
C THR A 173 1.11 6.72 -0.36
N GLN A 174 -0.20 6.62 -0.53
CA GLN A 174 -0.91 7.09 -1.72
C GLN A 174 -2.16 7.85 -1.30
N MET A 175 -2.46 8.94 -2.02
CA MET A 175 -3.71 9.70 -1.96
C MET A 175 -4.40 9.75 -3.31
N ILE A 176 -5.73 9.69 -3.27
CA ILE A 176 -6.58 9.86 -4.43
C ILE A 176 -6.87 11.35 -4.58
N VAL A 177 -6.68 11.87 -5.79
CA VAL A 177 -6.89 13.28 -6.14
C VAL A 177 -8.13 13.43 -6.99
N GLY A 178 -9.07 14.26 -6.53
CA GLY A 178 -10.31 14.55 -7.26
C GLY A 178 -11.50 13.65 -6.95
N ALA A 179 -11.38 12.69 -6.03
CA ALA A 179 -12.52 11.94 -5.50
C ALA A 179 -13.30 12.72 -4.43
N SER A 180 -12.70 13.75 -3.87
CA SER A 180 -13.22 14.52 -2.75
C SER A 180 -12.86 16.01 -2.90
N PRO A 181 -13.56 16.93 -2.20
CA PRO A 181 -13.52 18.36 -2.50
C PRO A 181 -12.29 19.11 -1.97
N GLU A 182 -11.37 18.44 -1.31
CA GLU A 182 -10.21 19.10 -0.71
C GLU A 182 -9.34 19.79 -1.76
N THR A 183 -8.83 20.98 -1.39
CA THR A 183 -7.95 21.78 -2.23
C THR A 183 -6.53 21.21 -2.26
N ASP A 184 -5.74 21.61 -3.25
CA ASP A 184 -4.32 21.23 -3.34
C ASP A 184 -3.52 21.68 -2.14
N TYR A 185 -3.88 22.84 -1.55
CA TYR A 185 -3.30 23.30 -0.30
C TYR A 185 -3.45 22.29 0.85
N HIS A 186 -4.65 21.73 1.03
CA HIS A 186 -4.88 20.70 2.07
C HIS A 186 -4.08 19.42 1.78
N ILE A 187 -4.02 18.99 0.52
CA ILE A 187 -3.25 17.82 0.09
C ILE A 187 -1.76 18.03 0.40
N LEU A 188 -1.19 19.17 -0.01
CA LEU A 188 0.22 19.48 0.21
C LEU A 188 0.56 19.65 1.68
N LYS A 189 -0.29 20.30 2.48
CA LYS A 189 -0.10 20.43 3.94
C LYS A 189 -0.14 19.08 4.65
N LEU A 190 -1.06 18.19 4.27
CA LEU A 190 -1.07 16.82 4.79
C LEU A 190 0.20 16.07 4.38
N THR A 191 0.61 16.20 3.13
CA THR A 191 1.84 15.58 2.59
C THR A 191 3.08 16.04 3.37
N GLU A 192 3.26 17.34 3.55
CA GLU A 192 4.35 17.93 4.35
C GLU A 192 4.38 17.33 5.76
N GLY A 193 3.22 17.34 6.44
CA GLY A 193 3.10 16.77 7.80
C GLY A 193 3.43 15.29 7.85
N MET A 194 3.09 14.52 6.80
CA MET A 194 3.44 13.10 6.73
C MET A 194 4.93 12.87 6.53
N TYR A 195 5.60 13.65 5.70
CA TYR A 195 7.06 13.58 5.55
C TYR A 195 7.76 13.87 6.88
N GLN A 196 7.36 14.93 7.57
CA GLN A 196 7.95 15.32 8.84
C GLN A 196 7.70 14.31 9.98
N LYS A 197 6.44 13.84 10.10
CA LYS A 197 6.01 13.04 11.26
C LYS A 197 6.33 11.56 11.14
N TYR A 198 6.25 11.01 9.93
CA TYR A 198 6.37 9.55 9.69
C TYR A 198 7.61 9.17 8.88
N GLY A 199 8.46 10.13 8.52
CA GLY A 199 9.68 9.86 7.77
C GLY A 199 9.42 9.16 6.43
N LEU A 200 8.33 9.51 5.75
CA LEU A 200 7.98 8.93 4.47
C LEU A 200 9.11 9.12 3.45
N LYS A 201 9.28 8.16 2.56
CA LYS A 201 10.17 8.30 1.42
C LYS A 201 9.44 8.83 0.18
N ARG A 202 8.13 8.59 0.08
CA ARG A 202 7.34 9.06 -1.05
C ARG A 202 5.85 9.10 -0.71
N VAL A 203 5.17 10.13 -1.18
CA VAL A 203 3.73 10.22 -1.29
C VAL A 203 3.37 10.08 -2.77
N PHE A 204 2.49 9.14 -3.09
CA PHE A 204 1.96 8.97 -4.43
C PHE A 204 0.60 9.66 -4.52
N TYR A 205 0.41 10.41 -5.59
CA TYR A 205 -0.90 10.94 -5.96
C TYR A 205 -1.47 10.08 -7.08
N SER A 206 -2.78 9.90 -7.06
CA SER A 206 -3.50 9.14 -8.09
C SER A 206 -4.77 9.88 -8.45
N ALA A 207 -4.84 10.35 -9.69
CA ALA A 207 -6.08 10.94 -10.20
C ALA A 207 -7.22 9.95 -10.09
N TYR A 208 -8.36 10.41 -9.54
CA TYR A 208 -9.55 9.58 -9.42
C TYR A 208 -10.10 9.22 -10.80
N ILE A 209 -10.31 7.94 -11.02
CA ILE A 209 -11.00 7.42 -12.20
C ILE A 209 -12.35 6.89 -11.72
N PRO A 210 -13.48 7.44 -12.23
CA PRO A 210 -14.80 6.96 -11.88
C PRO A 210 -14.96 5.48 -12.25
N VAL A 211 -15.41 4.65 -11.31
CA VAL A 211 -15.54 3.18 -11.48
C VAL A 211 -16.97 2.66 -11.25
N ALA A 212 -17.82 3.47 -10.66
CA ALA A 212 -19.21 3.15 -10.38
C ALA A 212 -20.02 4.43 -10.17
N GLU A 213 -21.32 4.36 -10.42
CA GLU A 213 -22.24 5.44 -10.04
C GLU A 213 -22.35 5.52 -8.52
N ASP A 214 -22.03 6.70 -7.99
CA ASP A 214 -22.19 7.02 -6.58
C ASP A 214 -22.33 8.54 -6.43
N THR A 215 -23.43 9.00 -5.87
CA THR A 215 -23.74 10.44 -5.72
C THR A 215 -22.75 11.21 -4.86
N ARG A 216 -21.91 10.50 -4.09
CA ARG A 216 -20.84 11.07 -3.27
C ARG A 216 -19.54 11.31 -4.03
N LEU A 217 -19.44 10.82 -5.26
CA LEU A 217 -18.26 10.84 -6.12
C LEU A 217 -18.56 11.57 -7.43
N PRO A 218 -17.52 12.04 -8.14
CA PRO A 218 -17.70 12.57 -9.50
C PRO A 218 -18.39 11.56 -10.42
N ALA A 219 -19.23 12.06 -11.33
CA ALA A 219 -19.98 11.25 -12.29
C ALA A 219 -19.05 10.40 -13.19
N LEU A 220 -19.60 9.32 -13.76
CA LEU A 220 -18.81 8.35 -14.56
C LEU A 220 -18.15 8.97 -15.80
N ASP A 221 -18.74 10.01 -16.37
CA ASP A 221 -18.22 10.75 -17.53
C ASP A 221 -17.15 11.80 -17.15
N THR A 222 -16.90 12.00 -15.85
CA THR A 222 -15.90 12.96 -15.38
C THR A 222 -14.50 12.50 -15.76
N LYS A 223 -13.78 13.35 -16.47
CA LYS A 223 -12.39 13.06 -16.85
C LYS A 223 -11.48 13.08 -15.62
N PRO A 224 -10.58 12.07 -15.46
CA PRO A 224 -9.61 12.06 -14.38
C PRO A 224 -8.75 13.33 -14.37
N PRO A 225 -8.48 13.94 -13.19
CA PRO A 225 -7.73 15.20 -13.10
C PRO A 225 -6.22 14.98 -13.21
N LEU A 226 -5.75 14.42 -14.33
CA LEU A 226 -4.34 14.05 -14.57
C LEU A 226 -3.40 15.24 -14.49
N LEU A 227 -3.80 16.42 -14.99
CA LEU A 227 -2.98 17.63 -14.89
C LEU A 227 -2.79 18.07 -13.43
N ARG A 228 -3.84 17.95 -12.60
CA ARG A 228 -3.79 18.26 -11.18
C ARG A 228 -2.86 17.30 -10.44
N GLU A 229 -2.97 15.99 -10.72
CA GLU A 229 -2.05 14.96 -10.21
C GLU A 229 -0.60 15.31 -10.55
N HIS A 230 -0.33 15.61 -11.83
CA HIS A 230 1.01 15.96 -12.30
C HIS A 230 1.57 17.20 -11.59
N ARG A 231 0.77 18.24 -11.39
CA ARG A 231 1.20 19.46 -10.69
C ARG A 231 1.49 19.24 -9.22
N LEU A 232 0.74 18.37 -8.55
CA LEU A 232 1.02 17.99 -7.16
C LEU A 232 2.38 17.28 -7.01
N TYR A 233 2.86 16.59 -8.05
CA TYR A 233 4.22 16.03 -8.06
C TYR A 233 5.31 17.06 -8.29
N GLN A 234 4.97 18.22 -8.84
CA GLN A 234 5.92 19.30 -9.10
C GLN A 234 6.09 20.26 -7.91
N ALA A 235 5.12 20.26 -6.99
CA ALA A 235 5.12 21.14 -5.81
C ALA A 235 5.92 20.52 -4.65
#